data_a5ed528495625094fa0586f38809bfb5
#
_entry.id   a5ed528495625094fa0586f38809bfb5
#
_cell.length_a   1.000
_cell.length_b   1.000
_cell.length_c   1.000
_cell.angle_alpha   90.00
_cell.angle_beta   90.00
_cell.angle_gamma   90.00
#
_symmetry.space_group_name_H-M   'P 1'
#
loop_
_entity.id
_entity.type
_entity.pdbx_description
1 polymer ?
#
loop_
_entity_poly.entity_id
_entity_poly.type
_entity_poly.pdbx_seq_one_letter_code
_entity_poly.pdbx_strand_id
1 'polypeptide(L)'
;FEDFLGECGFHLLDITPCSDGRLAHTISYALRIPFSAVRRRSHAGALFDIEKTVTRWIKTEHKRYLEGLVDQSSSNTRYLKVVAYHFSSLDPSNQGCAAHGSNDEVAAAKGLQKLLDFRESVENSFCCGASVDLLLIGLDTDTDSIRVHTPSANSVMSLTNWASSFDLYRETQNMEPKDAINSITQKVKDVAPADPDNGMIKFITRLIINNISQIDYVKKFYGGNYSDVGHAERFIGVGIGFKEVHLRN
;
A
#
# COMPACT_ATOMS: atom_id res chain seq x y z
N PHE A 1 -15.05 3.93 -1.91
CA PHE A 1 -13.75 3.32 -2.18
C PHE A 1 -13.88 1.99 -2.92
N GLU A 2 -14.90 1.19 -2.62
CA GLU A 2 -15.17 -0.08 -3.32
C GLU A 2 -15.43 0.16 -4.81
N ASP A 3 -16.22 1.16 -5.15
CA ASP A 3 -16.44 1.56 -6.55
C ASP A 3 -15.11 1.96 -7.21
N PHE A 4 -14.29 2.74 -6.51
CA PHE A 4 -12.98 3.14 -7.01
C PHE A 4 -12.04 1.93 -7.22
N LEU A 5 -12.06 0.95 -6.32
CA LEU A 5 -11.28 -0.27 -6.47
C LEU A 5 -11.73 -1.04 -7.72
N GLY A 6 -13.05 -1.15 -7.94
CA GLY A 6 -13.64 -1.71 -9.17
C GLY A 6 -13.24 -0.95 -10.43
N GLU A 7 -13.23 0.39 -10.40
CA GLU A 7 -12.75 1.21 -11.51
C GLU A 7 -11.26 1.01 -11.84
N CYS A 8 -10.46 0.54 -10.86
CA CYS A 8 -9.08 0.13 -11.09
C CYS A 8 -8.96 -1.34 -11.58
N GLY A 9 -10.08 -2.03 -11.77
CA GLY A 9 -10.11 -3.43 -12.20
C GLY A 9 -9.84 -4.42 -11.07
N PHE A 10 -9.93 -4.01 -9.80
CA PHE A 10 -9.73 -4.88 -8.65
C PHE A 10 -11.05 -5.16 -7.93
N HIS A 11 -11.27 -6.41 -7.56
CA HIS A 11 -12.42 -6.81 -6.74
C HIS A 11 -12.08 -7.01 -5.27
N LEU A 12 -10.79 -7.15 -4.95
CA LEU A 12 -10.33 -7.30 -3.59
C LEU A 12 -8.94 -6.70 -3.41
N LEU A 13 -8.77 -5.99 -2.30
CA LEU A 13 -7.50 -5.53 -1.78
C LEU A 13 -7.14 -6.36 -0.54
N ASP A 14 -6.10 -7.17 -0.64
CA ASP A 14 -5.54 -7.95 0.47
C ASP A 14 -4.16 -7.40 0.85
N ILE A 15 -4.08 -6.73 1.99
CA ILE A 15 -2.86 -6.09 2.46
C ILE A 15 -2.26 -6.80 3.69
N THR A 16 -0.97 -7.07 3.61
CA THR A 16 -0.17 -7.58 4.74
C THR A 16 0.84 -6.52 5.17
N PRO A 17 0.56 -5.74 6.19
CA PRO A 17 1.56 -4.89 6.82
C PRO A 17 2.43 -5.70 7.80
N CYS A 18 3.62 -5.18 8.12
CA CYS A 18 4.37 -5.65 9.26
C CYS A 18 3.53 -5.55 10.54
N SER A 19 3.74 -6.47 11.48
CA SER A 19 3.02 -6.49 12.76
C SER A 19 3.56 -5.49 13.79
N ASP A 20 4.53 -4.66 13.41
CA ASP A 20 5.01 -3.56 14.24
C ASP A 20 3.84 -2.64 14.63
N GLY A 21 3.78 -2.26 15.91
CA GLY A 21 2.70 -1.44 16.45
C GLY A 21 2.55 -0.08 15.75
N ARG A 22 3.65 0.46 15.24
CA ARG A 22 3.65 1.71 14.46
C ARG A 22 2.84 1.62 13.16
N LEU A 23 2.63 0.39 12.64
CA LEU A 23 1.84 0.13 11.44
C LEU A 23 0.37 -0.20 11.75
N ALA A 24 -0.03 -0.19 13.00
CA ALA A 24 -1.40 -0.55 13.40
C ALA A 24 -2.47 0.25 12.64
N HIS A 25 -2.19 1.52 12.36
CA HIS A 25 -3.10 2.43 11.66
C HIS A 25 -2.71 2.71 10.20
N THR A 26 -1.80 1.92 9.61
CA THR A 26 -1.31 2.14 8.24
C THR A 26 -2.46 2.30 7.24
N ILE A 27 -3.46 1.44 7.28
CA ILE A 27 -4.54 1.43 6.29
C ILE A 27 -5.43 2.65 6.44
N SER A 28 -5.99 2.84 7.63
CA SER A 28 -6.96 3.92 7.87
C SER A 28 -6.29 5.29 7.98
N TYR A 29 -5.05 5.35 8.42
CA TYR A 29 -4.34 6.59 8.68
C TYR A 29 -3.41 6.97 7.52
N ALA A 30 -2.32 6.23 7.29
CA ALA A 30 -1.35 6.60 6.27
C ALA A 30 -1.91 6.47 4.84
N LEU A 31 -2.63 5.39 4.55
CA LEU A 31 -3.21 5.15 3.22
C LEU A 31 -4.62 5.74 3.06
N ARG A 32 -5.28 6.14 4.14
CA ARG A 32 -6.64 6.67 4.17
C ARG A 32 -7.64 5.80 3.41
N ILE A 33 -7.54 4.51 3.61
CA ILE A 33 -8.46 3.52 3.04
C ILE A 33 -9.46 3.10 4.12
N PRO A 34 -10.78 3.04 3.83
CA PRO A 34 -11.76 2.51 4.76
C PRO A 34 -11.40 1.09 5.19
N PHE A 35 -11.41 0.83 6.50
CA PHE A 35 -10.97 -0.45 7.04
C PHE A 35 -11.83 -1.62 6.57
N SER A 36 -13.11 -1.36 6.32
CA SER A 36 -14.07 -2.33 5.77
C SER A 36 -13.78 -2.74 4.33
N ALA A 37 -13.08 -1.90 3.57
CA ALA A 37 -12.81 -2.12 2.14
C ALA A 37 -11.58 -3.00 1.87
N VAL A 38 -10.88 -3.46 2.92
CA VAL A 38 -9.63 -4.20 2.77
C VAL A 38 -9.62 -5.46 3.63
N ARG A 39 -9.04 -6.52 3.10
CA ARG A 39 -8.63 -7.66 3.90
C ARG A 39 -7.23 -7.39 4.45
N ARG A 40 -7.11 -7.28 5.77
CA ARG A 40 -5.85 -7.01 6.45
C ARG A 40 -5.41 -8.18 7.32
N ARG A 41 -4.14 -8.57 7.20
CA ARG A 41 -3.48 -9.50 8.14
C ARG A 41 -2.03 -9.08 8.34
N SER A 42 -1.70 -8.64 9.55
CA SER A 42 -0.34 -8.28 9.92
C SER A 42 0.50 -9.52 10.21
N HIS A 43 1.77 -9.48 9.81
CA HIS A 43 2.76 -10.49 10.08
C HIS A 43 4.11 -9.83 10.41
N ALA A 44 4.91 -10.47 11.28
CA ALA A 44 6.26 -9.99 11.56
C ALA A 44 7.05 -9.86 10.24
N GLY A 45 7.70 -8.72 10.03
CA GLY A 45 8.40 -8.42 8.79
C GLY A 45 7.53 -8.38 7.53
N ALA A 46 6.20 -8.34 7.66
CA ALA A 46 5.23 -8.51 6.57
C ALA A 46 5.34 -9.86 5.84
N LEU A 47 5.97 -10.87 6.45
CA LEU A 47 6.22 -12.21 5.89
C LEU A 47 5.02 -13.14 6.10
N PHE A 48 3.99 -13.00 5.28
CA PHE A 48 2.78 -13.80 5.39
C PHE A 48 2.98 -15.28 5.00
N ASP A 49 2.09 -16.13 5.51
CA ASP A 49 2.02 -17.54 5.19
C ASP A 49 1.38 -17.74 3.81
N ILE A 50 2.16 -18.28 2.87
CA ILE A 50 1.75 -18.45 1.47
C ILE A 50 0.61 -19.45 1.35
N GLU A 51 0.71 -20.63 1.95
CA GLU A 51 -0.30 -21.70 1.84
C GLU A 51 -1.66 -21.24 2.37
N LYS A 52 -1.67 -20.59 3.55
CA LYS A 52 -2.90 -20.02 4.11
C LYS A 52 -3.46 -18.90 3.25
N THR A 53 -2.59 -18.12 2.59
CA THR A 53 -3.04 -17.02 1.73
C THR A 53 -3.59 -17.53 0.42
N VAL A 54 -2.96 -18.52 -0.19
CA VAL A 54 -3.49 -19.23 -1.37
C VAL A 54 -4.84 -19.88 -1.06
N THR A 55 -4.96 -20.59 0.07
CA THR A 55 -6.22 -21.20 0.50
C THR A 55 -7.35 -20.16 0.63
N ARG A 56 -7.05 -18.98 1.16
CA ARG A 56 -8.03 -17.89 1.26
C ARG A 56 -8.39 -17.29 -0.09
N TRP A 57 -7.40 -17.16 -0.97
CA TRP A 57 -7.63 -16.72 -2.35
C TRP A 57 -8.57 -17.69 -3.07
N ILE A 58 -8.28 -18.99 -3.01
CA ILE A 58 -9.15 -20.05 -3.59
C ILE A 58 -10.59 -19.91 -3.09
N LYS A 59 -10.79 -19.80 -1.78
CA LYS A 59 -12.14 -19.65 -1.18
C LYS A 59 -12.85 -18.40 -1.69
N THR A 60 -12.11 -17.31 -1.88
CA THR A 60 -12.66 -16.05 -2.39
C THR A 60 -13.10 -16.18 -3.83
N GLU A 61 -12.25 -16.72 -4.70
CA GLU A 61 -12.55 -16.88 -6.12
C GLU A 61 -13.66 -17.93 -6.35
N HIS A 62 -13.63 -19.04 -5.59
CA HIS A 62 -14.70 -20.03 -5.65
C HIS A 62 -16.06 -19.46 -5.23
N LYS A 63 -16.10 -18.65 -4.19
CA LYS A 63 -17.34 -17.96 -3.79
C LYS A 63 -17.85 -17.04 -4.91
N ARG A 64 -16.96 -16.24 -5.50
CA ARG A 64 -17.30 -15.37 -6.64
C ARG A 64 -17.83 -16.15 -7.83
N TYR A 65 -17.21 -17.30 -8.14
CA TYR A 65 -17.66 -18.18 -9.20
C TYR A 65 -19.09 -18.68 -8.95
N LEU A 66 -19.39 -19.14 -7.74
CA LEU A 66 -20.71 -19.62 -7.35
C LEU A 66 -21.78 -18.50 -7.39
N GLU A 67 -21.39 -17.27 -7.14
CA GLU A 67 -22.25 -16.08 -7.20
C GLU A 67 -22.42 -15.54 -8.63
N GLY A 68 -21.80 -16.18 -9.63
CA GLY A 68 -21.85 -15.74 -11.02
C GLY A 68 -21.10 -14.42 -11.29
N LEU A 69 -20.21 -14.03 -10.39
CA LEU A 69 -19.42 -12.79 -10.47
C LEU A 69 -18.12 -12.96 -11.26
N VAL A 70 -17.78 -14.17 -11.63
CA VAL A 70 -16.63 -14.49 -12.48
C VAL A 70 -17.15 -14.84 -13.86
N ASP A 71 -17.02 -13.91 -14.78
CA ASP A 71 -17.20 -14.21 -16.20
C ASP A 71 -15.91 -14.85 -16.70
N GLN A 72 -16.00 -16.05 -17.25
CA GLN A 72 -14.87 -16.76 -17.86
C GLN A 72 -14.25 -16.00 -19.04
N SER A 73 -14.96 -15.01 -19.58
CA SER A 73 -14.51 -14.16 -20.68
C SER A 73 -13.92 -12.82 -20.23
N SER A 74 -14.11 -12.42 -18.97
CA SER A 74 -13.66 -11.10 -18.49
C SER A 74 -12.49 -11.23 -17.51
N SER A 75 -11.32 -10.88 -18.00
CA SER A 75 -10.12 -10.63 -17.19
C SER A 75 -10.23 -9.38 -16.30
N ASN A 76 -11.42 -8.79 -16.16
CA ASN A 76 -11.59 -7.41 -15.68
C ASN A 76 -11.69 -7.24 -14.17
N THR A 77 -11.66 -8.32 -13.39
CA THR A 77 -11.68 -8.22 -11.94
C THR A 77 -10.54 -9.01 -11.34
N ARG A 78 -9.56 -8.31 -10.84
CA ARG A 78 -8.30 -8.87 -10.34
C ARG A 78 -8.21 -8.78 -8.83
N TYR A 79 -7.52 -9.74 -8.23
CA TYR A 79 -7.17 -9.75 -6.82
C TYR A 79 -5.85 -8.99 -6.65
N LEU A 80 -5.83 -7.96 -5.82
CA LEU A 80 -4.63 -7.19 -5.52
C LEU A 80 -4.04 -7.61 -4.18
N LYS A 81 -2.84 -8.19 -4.20
CA LYS A 81 -2.05 -8.51 -3.00
C LYS A 81 -1.02 -7.42 -2.75
N VAL A 82 -1.07 -6.85 -1.55
CA VAL A 82 -0.14 -5.79 -1.12
C VAL A 82 0.67 -6.26 0.07
N VAL A 83 1.97 -6.01 0.05
CA VAL A 83 2.85 -6.08 1.23
C VAL A 83 3.27 -4.67 1.60
N ALA A 84 3.16 -4.34 2.89
CA ALA A 84 3.65 -3.08 3.45
C ALA A 84 4.72 -3.36 4.51
N TYR A 85 5.98 -3.15 4.15
CA TYR A 85 7.09 -3.13 5.08
C TYR A 85 7.28 -1.73 5.67
N HIS A 86 8.10 -1.58 6.68
CA HIS A 86 8.43 -0.27 7.23
C HIS A 86 9.94 -0.04 7.29
N PHE A 87 10.29 1.21 7.29
CA PHE A 87 11.66 1.70 7.44
C PHE A 87 11.65 3.00 8.27
N SER A 88 12.81 3.46 8.67
CA SER A 88 13.00 4.76 9.30
C SER A 88 13.98 5.57 8.45
N SER A 89 13.59 6.79 8.09
CA SER A 89 14.45 7.72 7.36
C SER A 89 15.44 8.45 8.27
N LEU A 90 15.10 8.62 9.55
CA LEU A 90 15.93 9.35 10.54
C LEU A 90 16.92 8.45 11.26
N ASP A 91 16.53 7.23 11.61
CA ASP A 91 17.36 6.27 12.32
C ASP A 91 17.21 4.86 11.73
N PRO A 92 17.68 4.64 10.50
CA PRO A 92 17.48 3.38 9.80
C PRO A 92 18.11 2.18 10.53
N SER A 93 19.21 2.41 11.27
CA SER A 93 19.95 1.34 11.96
C SER A 93 19.21 0.78 13.17
N ASN A 94 18.41 1.59 13.87
CA ASN A 94 17.77 1.20 15.12
C ASN A 94 16.25 1.17 15.05
N GLN A 95 15.65 2.01 14.21
CA GLN A 95 14.19 2.17 14.11
C GLN A 95 13.57 1.44 12.90
N GLY A 96 14.37 0.76 12.11
CA GLY A 96 13.89 -0.07 11.01
C GLY A 96 13.18 -1.34 11.49
N CYS A 97 12.84 -2.22 10.56
CA CYS A 97 12.14 -3.46 10.87
C CYS A 97 13.06 -4.47 11.58
N ALA A 98 12.80 -4.75 12.86
CA ALA A 98 13.58 -5.71 13.64
C ALA A 98 13.62 -7.12 13.02
N ALA A 99 12.54 -7.56 12.37
CA ALA A 99 12.49 -8.86 11.68
C ALA A 99 13.48 -8.96 10.50
N HIS A 100 13.99 -7.83 10.04
CA HIS A 100 14.97 -7.72 8.94
C HIS A 100 16.28 -7.07 9.38
N GLY A 101 16.56 -7.04 10.69
CA GLY A 101 17.78 -6.44 11.24
C GLY A 101 17.88 -4.94 10.96
N SER A 102 16.77 -4.23 10.95
CA SER A 102 16.66 -2.80 10.64
C SER A 102 17.18 -2.43 9.24
N ASN A 103 17.26 -3.39 8.32
CA ASN A 103 17.69 -3.15 6.94
C ASN A 103 16.48 -3.09 6.03
N ASP A 104 16.22 -1.91 5.48
CA ASP A 104 15.05 -1.64 4.64
C ASP A 104 15.16 -2.27 3.23
N GLU A 105 16.36 -2.43 2.69
CA GLU A 105 16.57 -3.14 1.42
C GLU A 105 16.24 -4.64 1.59
N VAL A 106 16.66 -5.24 2.71
CA VAL A 106 16.32 -6.63 3.06
C VAL A 106 14.82 -6.77 3.27
N ALA A 107 14.19 -5.82 3.95
CA ALA A 107 12.74 -5.82 4.18
C ALA A 107 11.97 -5.76 2.86
N ALA A 108 12.36 -4.86 1.95
CA ALA A 108 11.78 -4.74 0.62
C ALA A 108 11.99 -6.00 -0.23
N ALA A 109 13.22 -6.53 -0.27
CA ALA A 109 13.55 -7.72 -1.05
C ALA A 109 12.77 -8.96 -0.58
N LYS A 110 12.65 -9.18 0.73
CA LYS A 110 11.88 -10.29 1.29
C LYS A 110 10.38 -10.11 1.09
N GLY A 111 9.88 -8.89 1.19
CA GLY A 111 8.49 -8.55 0.88
C GLY A 111 8.15 -8.85 -0.57
N LEU A 112 9.01 -8.45 -1.50
CA LEU A 112 8.86 -8.75 -2.93
C LEU A 112 8.91 -10.26 -3.18
N GLN A 113 9.86 -10.98 -2.59
CA GLN A 113 9.96 -12.43 -2.77
C GLN A 113 8.66 -13.13 -2.32
N LYS A 114 8.10 -12.73 -1.18
CA LYS A 114 6.81 -13.26 -0.71
C LYS A 114 5.65 -13.01 -1.66
N LEU A 115 5.61 -11.84 -2.30
CA LEU A 115 4.61 -11.53 -3.31
C LEU A 115 4.77 -12.42 -4.55
N LEU A 116 6.01 -12.60 -5.03
CA LEU A 116 6.30 -13.45 -6.18
C LEU A 116 5.98 -14.92 -5.92
N ASP A 117 6.40 -15.45 -4.76
CA ASP A 117 6.09 -16.82 -4.34
C ASP A 117 4.57 -17.06 -4.26
N PHE A 118 3.83 -16.05 -3.78
CA PHE A 118 2.37 -16.13 -3.73
C PHE A 118 1.74 -16.20 -5.12
N ARG A 119 2.17 -15.33 -6.04
CA ARG A 119 1.70 -15.35 -7.43
C ARG A 119 2.02 -16.68 -8.11
N GLU A 120 3.26 -17.15 -8.00
CA GLU A 120 3.67 -18.44 -8.53
C GLU A 120 2.82 -19.59 -7.97
N SER A 121 2.54 -19.58 -6.67
CA SER A 121 1.69 -20.59 -6.03
C SER A 121 0.24 -20.54 -6.53
N VAL A 122 -0.29 -19.37 -6.82
CA VAL A 122 -1.62 -19.21 -7.44
C VAL A 122 -1.60 -19.74 -8.86
N GLU A 123 -0.66 -19.33 -9.68
CA GLU A 123 -0.53 -19.72 -11.08
C GLU A 123 -0.34 -21.23 -11.24
N ASN A 124 0.45 -21.84 -10.35
CA ASN A 124 0.67 -23.30 -10.35
C ASN A 124 -0.53 -24.11 -9.82
N SER A 125 -1.42 -23.49 -9.04
CA SER A 125 -2.60 -24.16 -8.48
C SER A 125 -3.75 -24.26 -9.47
N PHE A 126 -3.75 -23.50 -10.56
CA PHE A 126 -4.83 -23.41 -11.53
C PHE A 126 -4.32 -23.39 -12.96
N CYS A 127 -4.83 -24.28 -13.78
CA CYS A 127 -4.39 -24.47 -15.17
C CYS A 127 -4.89 -23.40 -16.16
N CYS A 128 -5.68 -22.41 -15.76
CA CYS A 128 -6.46 -21.60 -16.70
C CYS A 128 -6.22 -20.10 -16.57
N GLY A 129 -4.96 -19.68 -16.39
CA GLY A 129 -4.60 -18.26 -16.41
C GLY A 129 -4.99 -17.46 -15.17
N ALA A 130 -5.23 -18.17 -14.06
CA ALA A 130 -5.42 -17.50 -12.78
C ALA A 130 -4.14 -16.74 -12.41
N SER A 131 -4.29 -15.46 -12.10
CA SER A 131 -3.18 -14.62 -11.65
C SER A 131 -3.66 -13.61 -10.62
N VAL A 132 -2.68 -12.99 -9.94
CA VAL A 132 -2.90 -11.94 -8.95
C VAL A 132 -2.01 -10.76 -9.25
N ASP A 133 -2.53 -9.57 -9.01
CA ASP A 133 -1.70 -8.37 -9.06
C ASP A 133 -0.98 -8.16 -7.74
N LEU A 134 0.20 -7.61 -7.81
CA LEU A 134 1.10 -7.44 -6.67
C LEU A 134 1.47 -5.98 -6.50
N LEU A 135 1.59 -5.54 -5.23
CA LEU A 135 2.11 -4.23 -4.91
C LEU A 135 2.96 -4.29 -3.64
N LEU A 136 4.13 -3.65 -3.69
CA LEU A 136 5.03 -3.50 -2.56
C LEU A 136 5.07 -2.03 -2.12
N ILE A 137 4.84 -1.79 -0.83
CA ILE A 137 4.84 -0.45 -0.24
C ILE A 137 5.82 -0.42 0.93
N GLY A 138 6.68 0.58 0.99
CA GLY A 138 7.44 0.95 2.17
C GLY A 138 6.77 2.09 2.91
N LEU A 139 6.60 1.97 4.22
CA LEU A 139 6.12 3.03 5.09
C LEU A 139 7.28 3.57 5.92
N ASP A 140 7.55 4.86 5.81
CA ASP A 140 8.47 5.57 6.69
C ASP A 140 7.80 5.85 8.02
N THR A 141 8.32 5.26 9.09
CA THR A 141 7.75 5.42 10.43
C THR A 141 8.01 6.80 11.05
N ASP A 142 8.92 7.58 10.49
CA ASP A 142 9.22 8.93 10.99
C ASP A 142 8.30 9.99 10.39
N THR A 143 7.93 9.82 9.14
CA THR A 143 7.15 10.81 8.39
C THR A 143 5.73 10.33 8.05
N ASP A 144 5.39 9.07 8.28
CA ASP A 144 4.20 8.37 7.79
C ASP A 144 4.02 8.42 6.26
N SER A 145 5.09 8.80 5.56
CA SER A 145 5.09 8.80 4.10
C SER A 145 5.26 7.39 3.53
N ILE A 146 4.84 7.21 2.29
CA ILE A 146 4.99 5.92 1.61
C ILE A 146 5.92 6.05 0.41
N ARG A 147 6.62 4.97 0.12
CA ARG A 147 7.25 4.70 -1.16
C ARG A 147 6.56 3.49 -1.80
N VAL A 148 6.05 3.68 -2.99
CA VAL A 148 5.35 2.62 -3.71
C VAL A 148 6.26 2.10 -4.79
N HIS A 149 6.70 0.84 -4.66
CA HIS A 149 7.53 0.18 -5.67
C HIS A 149 6.69 -0.10 -6.91
N THR A 150 7.22 0.26 -8.06
CA THR A 150 6.49 0.19 -9.31
C THR A 150 7.01 -0.95 -10.18
N PRO A 151 6.15 -1.59 -10.99
CA PRO A 151 6.59 -2.59 -11.93
C PRO A 151 7.53 -1.96 -12.96
N SER A 152 8.61 -2.67 -13.28
CA SER A 152 9.49 -2.35 -14.40
C SER A 152 8.82 -2.73 -15.72
N ALA A 153 9.46 -2.37 -16.85
CA ALA A 153 9.00 -2.73 -18.19
C ALA A 153 8.79 -4.24 -18.41
N ASN A 154 9.41 -5.08 -17.58
CA ASN A 154 9.27 -6.54 -17.62
C ASN A 154 8.20 -7.06 -16.62
N SER A 155 7.30 -6.24 -16.14
CA SER A 155 6.27 -6.57 -15.14
C SER A 155 6.82 -7.08 -13.80
N VAL A 156 8.11 -6.96 -13.57
CA VAL A 156 8.77 -7.28 -12.30
C VAL A 156 8.90 -5.99 -11.50
N MET A 157 8.44 -6.03 -10.26
CA MET A 157 8.52 -4.89 -9.35
C MET A 157 10.00 -4.53 -9.07
N SER A 158 10.35 -3.27 -9.25
CA SER A 158 11.72 -2.80 -9.00
C SER A 158 11.92 -2.48 -7.54
N LEU A 159 13.02 -2.96 -6.96
CA LEU A 159 13.43 -2.59 -5.61
C LEU A 159 14.08 -1.20 -5.53
N THR A 160 14.55 -0.69 -6.66
CA THR A 160 15.27 0.58 -6.75
C THR A 160 14.46 1.71 -7.38
N ASN A 161 13.25 1.39 -7.89
CA ASN A 161 12.39 2.38 -8.52
C ASN A 161 11.03 2.43 -7.80
N TRP A 162 10.68 3.59 -7.28
CA TRP A 162 9.43 3.82 -6.56
C TRP A 162 8.94 5.26 -6.70
N ALA A 163 7.66 5.44 -6.49
CA ALA A 163 7.06 6.76 -6.28
C ALA A 163 7.04 7.08 -4.78
N SER A 164 7.65 8.18 -4.38
CA SER A 164 7.70 8.66 -3.00
C SER A 164 6.63 9.73 -2.78
N SER A 165 5.73 9.51 -1.83
CA SER A 165 4.74 10.52 -1.47
C SER A 165 5.36 11.74 -0.78
N PHE A 166 6.47 11.55 -0.05
CA PHE A 166 7.15 12.66 0.61
C PHE A 166 7.82 13.60 -0.40
N ASP A 167 8.50 13.04 -1.40
CA ASP A 167 9.13 13.85 -2.44
C ASP A 167 8.06 14.59 -3.27
N LEU A 168 7.01 13.88 -3.66
CA LEU A 168 5.89 14.46 -4.40
C LEU A 168 5.15 15.53 -3.59
N TYR A 169 4.99 15.35 -2.28
CA TYR A 169 4.45 16.39 -1.41
C TYR A 169 5.33 17.66 -1.44
N ARG A 170 6.65 17.52 -1.30
CA ARG A 170 7.58 18.66 -1.34
C ARG A 170 7.53 19.40 -2.68
N GLU A 171 7.40 18.68 -3.78
CA GLU A 171 7.31 19.25 -5.12
C GLU A 171 5.97 19.97 -5.35
N THR A 172 4.87 19.45 -4.80
CA THR A 172 3.52 19.90 -5.17
C THR A 172 2.81 20.76 -4.12
N GLN A 173 3.38 20.93 -2.91
CA GLN A 173 2.73 21.62 -1.77
C GLN A 173 2.32 23.08 -2.04
N ASN A 174 2.94 23.73 -3.02
CA ASN A 174 2.66 25.12 -3.40
C ASN A 174 1.92 25.24 -4.75
N MET A 175 1.50 24.10 -5.33
CA MET A 175 0.75 24.08 -6.59
C MET A 175 -0.75 24.20 -6.33
N GLU A 176 -1.48 24.69 -7.32
CA GLU A 176 -2.94 24.56 -7.32
C GLU A 176 -3.33 23.08 -7.30
N PRO A 177 -4.45 22.70 -6.62
CA PRO A 177 -4.80 21.27 -6.43
C PRO A 177 -4.87 20.47 -7.73
N LYS A 178 -5.37 21.07 -8.81
CA LYS A 178 -5.48 20.40 -10.11
C LYS A 178 -4.10 20.12 -10.72
N ASP A 179 -3.20 21.07 -10.62
CA ASP A 179 -1.84 20.96 -11.16
C ASP A 179 -1.00 19.98 -10.34
N ALA A 180 -1.19 19.97 -9.02
CA ALA A 180 -0.59 18.98 -8.13
C ALA A 180 -1.02 17.55 -8.50
N ILE A 181 -2.32 17.30 -8.69
CA ILE A 181 -2.84 15.99 -9.09
C ILE A 181 -2.28 15.56 -10.45
N ASN A 182 -2.21 16.47 -11.42
CA ASN A 182 -1.65 16.19 -12.72
C ASN A 182 -0.15 15.84 -12.63
N SER A 183 0.61 16.60 -11.86
CA SER A 183 2.04 16.36 -11.63
C SER A 183 2.28 15.00 -10.97
N ILE A 184 1.54 14.68 -9.91
CA ILE A 184 1.62 13.38 -9.23
C ILE A 184 1.28 12.25 -10.20
N THR A 185 0.20 12.38 -10.97
CA THR A 185 -0.22 11.37 -11.95
C THR A 185 0.86 11.12 -12.99
N GLN A 186 1.48 12.19 -13.50
CA GLN A 186 2.54 12.06 -14.49
C GLN A 186 3.78 11.37 -13.90
N LYS A 187 4.20 11.76 -12.71
CA LYS A 187 5.35 11.13 -12.01
C LYS A 187 5.12 9.64 -11.74
N VAL A 188 3.91 9.26 -11.34
CA VAL A 188 3.58 7.83 -11.17
C VAL A 188 3.66 7.10 -12.50
N LYS A 189 3.18 7.67 -13.59
CA LYS A 189 3.30 7.09 -14.93
C LYS A 189 4.75 6.93 -15.38
N ASP A 190 5.59 7.92 -15.07
CA ASP A 190 7.01 7.90 -15.45
C ASP A 190 7.79 6.76 -14.77
N VAL A 191 7.41 6.42 -13.53
CA VAL A 191 8.05 5.34 -12.76
C VAL A 191 7.33 3.99 -12.91
N ALA A 192 6.12 3.95 -13.45
CA ALA A 192 5.32 2.74 -13.66
C ALA A 192 4.88 2.60 -15.13
N PRO A 193 5.82 2.47 -16.09
CA PRO A 193 5.47 2.50 -17.51
C PRO A 193 4.71 1.27 -18.01
N ALA A 194 4.64 0.20 -17.23
CA ALA A 194 4.16 -1.11 -17.66
C ALA A 194 2.76 -1.48 -17.11
N ASP A 195 1.86 -0.51 -17.02
CA ASP A 195 0.45 -0.79 -16.67
C ASP A 195 -0.42 -0.63 -17.93
N PRO A 196 -0.67 -1.71 -18.69
CA PRO A 196 -1.42 -1.62 -19.95
C PRO A 196 -2.86 -1.14 -19.76
N ASP A 197 -3.46 -1.41 -18.60
CA ASP A 197 -4.87 -1.08 -18.32
C ASP A 197 -5.02 0.23 -17.54
N ASN A 198 -3.92 0.89 -17.18
CA ASN A 198 -3.87 2.08 -16.31
C ASN A 198 -4.54 1.90 -14.93
N GLY A 199 -4.99 0.71 -14.56
CA GLY A 199 -5.68 0.44 -13.31
C GLY A 199 -4.74 0.51 -12.10
N MET A 200 -3.57 -0.08 -12.21
CA MET A 200 -2.54 -0.01 -11.17
C MET A 200 -2.00 1.41 -11.00
N ILE A 201 -1.75 2.13 -12.09
CA ILE A 201 -1.33 3.54 -12.06
C ILE A 201 -2.39 4.39 -11.34
N LYS A 202 -3.66 4.20 -11.70
CA LYS A 202 -4.79 4.90 -11.06
C LYS A 202 -4.84 4.60 -9.55
N PHE A 203 -4.65 3.34 -9.16
CA PHE A 203 -4.62 2.91 -7.77
C PHE A 203 -3.44 3.52 -7.00
N ILE A 204 -2.21 3.42 -7.53
CA ILE A 204 -1.00 3.99 -6.92
C ILE A 204 -1.14 5.50 -6.77
N THR A 205 -1.59 6.19 -7.80
CA THR A 205 -1.82 7.65 -7.77
C THR A 205 -2.76 8.02 -6.62
N ARG A 206 -3.84 7.27 -6.43
CA ARG A 206 -4.78 7.51 -5.33
C ARG A 206 -4.16 7.28 -3.96
N LEU A 207 -3.37 6.21 -3.81
CA LEU A 207 -2.65 5.95 -2.56
C LEU A 207 -1.71 7.09 -2.20
N ILE A 208 -0.97 7.58 -3.17
CA ILE A 208 -0.02 8.69 -2.98
C ILE A 208 -0.77 9.98 -2.62
N ILE A 209 -1.83 10.33 -3.34
CA ILE A 209 -2.64 11.51 -3.04
C ILE A 209 -3.26 11.42 -1.64
N ASN A 210 -3.78 10.26 -1.26
CA ASN A 210 -4.32 10.02 0.07
C ASN A 210 -3.26 10.21 1.16
N ASN A 211 -2.07 9.68 0.94
CA ASN A 211 -0.96 9.81 1.88
C ASN A 211 -0.43 11.24 1.95
N ILE A 212 -0.30 11.94 0.83
CA ILE A 212 0.05 13.36 0.79
C ILE A 212 -0.97 14.19 1.58
N SER A 213 -2.25 13.91 1.44
CA SER A 213 -3.29 14.59 2.22
C SER A 213 -3.15 14.32 3.71
N GLN A 214 -2.66 13.14 4.10
CA GLN A 214 -2.36 12.81 5.49
C GLN A 214 -1.14 13.57 6.01
N ILE A 215 -0.06 13.64 5.22
CA ILE A 215 1.14 14.41 5.55
C ILE A 215 0.77 15.88 5.75
N ASP A 216 0.01 16.46 4.86
CA ASP A 216 -0.44 17.87 4.94
C ASP A 216 -1.32 18.12 6.18
N TYR A 217 -2.22 17.19 6.50
CA TYR A 217 -3.05 17.24 7.69
C TYR A 217 -2.21 17.27 8.97
N VAL A 218 -1.26 16.34 9.10
CA VAL A 218 -0.37 16.26 10.28
C VAL A 218 0.45 17.54 10.41
N LYS A 219 1.02 18.04 9.32
CA LYS A 219 1.79 19.28 9.31
C LYS A 219 0.95 20.47 9.79
N LYS A 220 -0.28 20.61 9.35
CA LYS A 220 -1.18 21.70 9.75
C LYS A 220 -1.57 21.64 11.22
N PHE A 221 -1.85 20.44 11.73
CA PHE A 221 -2.36 20.29 13.10
C PHE A 221 -1.26 20.27 14.17
N TYR A 222 -0.08 19.77 13.83
CA TYR A 222 1.02 19.64 14.79
C TYR A 222 2.10 20.72 14.63
N GLY A 223 1.90 21.67 13.70
CA GLY A 223 2.53 23.00 13.67
C GLY A 223 4.05 23.06 13.60
N GLY A 224 4.71 21.93 13.33
CA GLY A 224 6.14 21.85 13.38
C GLY A 224 6.77 21.18 12.17
N ASN A 225 8.06 21.01 12.25
CA ASN A 225 8.80 20.07 11.45
C ASN A 225 8.17 18.70 11.64
N TYR A 226 7.77 18.03 10.58
CA TYR A 226 7.17 16.69 10.64
C TYR A 226 8.08 15.69 11.35
N SER A 227 9.39 15.90 11.26
CA SER A 227 10.44 15.15 11.95
C SER A 227 10.54 15.40 13.45
N ASP A 228 10.00 16.50 13.96
CA ASP A 228 10.14 16.88 15.37
C ASP A 228 9.06 16.26 16.26
N VAL A 229 8.02 15.69 15.66
CA VAL A 229 6.97 14.99 16.40
C VAL A 229 7.28 13.50 16.41
N GLY A 230 7.67 12.98 17.56
CA GLY A 230 7.93 11.55 17.72
C GLY A 230 6.74 10.70 17.29
N HIS A 231 7.01 9.54 16.68
CA HIS A 231 5.96 8.68 16.14
C HIS A 231 4.91 8.29 17.21
N ALA A 232 5.36 7.99 18.45
CA ALA A 232 4.46 7.67 19.55
C ALA A 232 3.53 8.85 19.92
N GLU A 233 4.04 10.08 19.89
CA GLU A 233 3.25 11.28 20.19
C GLU A 233 2.22 11.57 19.11
N ARG A 234 2.56 11.35 17.84
CA ARG A 234 1.61 11.44 16.72
C ARG A 234 0.48 10.44 16.86
N PHE A 235 0.79 9.20 17.25
CA PHE A 235 -0.22 8.16 17.48
C PHE A 235 -1.15 8.49 18.65
N ILE A 236 -0.61 8.99 19.74
CA ILE A 236 -1.42 9.39 20.91
C ILE A 236 -2.32 10.56 20.53
N GLY A 237 -1.78 11.58 19.86
CA GLY A 237 -2.55 12.73 19.41
C GLY A 237 -3.70 12.37 18.45
N VAL A 238 -3.44 11.50 17.48
CA VAL A 238 -4.46 11.02 16.54
C VAL A 238 -5.48 10.12 17.23
N GLY A 239 -5.05 9.26 18.14
CA GLY A 239 -5.96 8.42 18.94
C GLY A 239 -6.91 9.23 19.81
N ILE A 240 -6.44 10.31 20.39
CA ILE A 240 -7.27 11.25 21.19
C ILE A 240 -8.19 12.05 20.27
N GLY A 241 -7.71 12.57 19.15
CA GLY A 241 -8.53 13.28 18.17
C GLY A 241 -9.64 12.43 17.58
N PHE A 242 -9.38 11.16 17.29
CA PHE A 242 -10.42 10.21 16.86
C PHE A 242 -11.47 9.95 17.93
N LYS A 243 -11.08 9.84 19.21
CA LYS A 243 -12.05 9.72 20.32
C LYS A 243 -12.88 10.97 20.48
N GLU A 244 -12.31 12.15 20.38
CA GLU A 244 -13.07 13.40 20.50
C GLU A 244 -14.06 13.60 19.35
N VAL A 245 -13.71 13.23 18.13
CA VAL A 245 -14.62 13.30 16.96
C VAL A 245 -15.76 12.28 17.08
N HIS A 246 -15.48 11.07 17.58
CA HIS A 246 -16.52 10.05 17.78
C HIS A 246 -17.41 10.29 19.01
N LEU A 247 -16.95 11.04 20.00
CA LEU A 247 -17.74 11.38 21.19
C LEU A 247 -18.58 12.65 21.01
N ARG A 248 -18.40 13.39 19.90
CA ARG A 248 -19.18 14.59 19.56
C ARG A 248 -20.30 14.35 18.54
N ASN A 249 -20.41 13.15 18.01
CA ASN A 249 -21.50 12.66 17.17
C ASN A 249 -22.32 11.61 17.95
#